data_d097f1f9d8d6a401e64d58ee2103a389
#
_entry.id   d097f1f9d8d6a401e64d58ee2103a389
#
_cell.length_a   1.000
_cell.length_b   1.000
_cell.length_c   1.000
_cell.angle_alpha   90.00
_cell.angle_beta   90.00
_cell.angle_gamma   90.00
#
_symmetry.space_group_name_H-M   'P 1'
#
loop_
_entity.id
_entity.type
_entity.pdbx_description
1 polymer ?
#
loop_
_entity_poly.entity_id
_entity_poly.type
_entity_poly.pdbx_seq_one_letter_code
_entity_poly.pdbx_strand_id
1 'polypeptide(L)' 'MKQASAFEEACQFLSCYLEMEHPGYTTRDVLAGIERLQAVTGEGDGERARWYIERARCRLDGTPHKDNRWR' A
#
# COMPACT_ATOMS: atom_id res chain seq x y z
N MET A 1 0.91 25.17 -3.53
CA MET A 1 1.28 23.78 -3.76
C MET A 1 0.17 22.87 -3.24
N LYS A 2 -0.24 21.92 -4.06
CA LYS A 2 -1.34 21.04 -3.71
C LYS A 2 -0.85 19.92 -2.81
N GLN A 3 -1.47 19.74 -1.65
CA GLN A 3 -1.12 18.65 -0.76
C GLN A 3 -1.79 17.37 -1.22
N ALA A 4 -1.09 16.26 -1.09
CA ALA A 4 -1.68 14.96 -1.37
C ALA A 4 -2.71 14.65 -0.29
N SER A 5 -3.80 13.98 -0.68
CA SER A 5 -4.81 13.53 0.27
C SER A 5 -4.24 12.39 1.13
N ALA A 6 -4.91 12.11 2.25
CA ALA A 6 -4.52 10.98 3.09
C ALA A 6 -4.54 9.67 2.30
N PHE A 7 -5.52 9.52 1.39
CA PHE A 7 -5.60 8.36 0.52
C PHE A 7 -4.37 8.25 -0.37
N GLU A 8 -3.99 9.32 -1.05
CA GLU A 8 -2.83 9.32 -1.93
C GLU A 8 -1.54 9.07 -1.17
N GLU A 9 -1.40 9.65 0.01
CA GLU A 9 -0.21 9.44 0.83
C GLU A 9 -0.08 7.98 1.26
N ALA A 10 -1.19 7.36 1.66
CA ALA A 10 -1.18 5.96 2.07
C ALA A 10 -0.85 5.04 0.90
N CYS A 11 -1.42 5.32 -0.28
CA CYS A 11 -1.11 4.57 -1.49
C CYS A 11 0.36 4.72 -1.87
N GLN A 12 0.88 5.95 -1.78
CA GLN A 12 2.28 6.23 -2.09
C GLN A 12 3.21 5.46 -1.18
N PHE A 13 2.90 5.40 0.11
CA PHE A 13 3.70 4.66 1.07
C PHE A 13 3.80 3.19 0.69
N LEU A 14 2.65 2.55 0.43
CA LEU A 14 2.65 1.14 0.06
C LEU A 14 3.27 0.90 -1.32
N SER A 15 3.06 1.83 -2.25
CA SER A 15 3.69 1.75 -3.57
C SER A 15 5.21 1.74 -3.45
N CYS A 16 5.77 2.63 -2.64
CA CYS A 16 7.21 2.68 -2.41
C CYS A 16 7.72 1.38 -1.82
N TYR A 17 7.00 0.83 -0.83
CA TYR A 17 7.37 -0.44 -0.23
C TYR A 17 7.40 -1.56 -1.27
N LEU A 18 6.39 -1.61 -2.14
CA LEU A 18 6.26 -2.68 -3.13
C LEU A 18 7.30 -2.59 -4.25
N GLU A 19 7.75 -1.38 -4.56
CA GLU A 19 8.74 -1.17 -5.62
C GLU A 19 10.17 -1.39 -5.17
N MET A 20 10.43 -1.33 -3.87
CA MET A 20 11.77 -1.47 -3.34
C MET A 20 12.14 -2.94 -3.16
N GLU A 21 13.36 -3.28 -3.57
CA GLU A 21 13.87 -4.63 -3.39
C GLU A 21 14.24 -4.88 -1.93
N HIS A 22 14.86 -3.88 -1.30
CA HIS A 22 15.27 -3.93 0.11
C HIS A 22 14.77 -2.70 0.83
N PRO A 23 13.45 -2.62 1.07
CA PRO A 23 12.91 -1.46 1.76
C PRO A 23 13.37 -1.42 3.22
N GLY A 24 13.65 -0.23 3.71
CA GLY A 24 14.03 -0.05 5.10
C GLY A 24 12.85 -0.10 6.06
N TYR A 25 11.70 -0.57 5.61
CA TYR A 25 10.50 -0.65 6.43
C TYR A 25 10.46 -1.94 7.23
N THR A 26 10.08 -1.84 8.49
CA THR A 26 9.82 -3.00 9.33
C THR A 26 8.43 -3.53 9.02
N THR A 27 8.14 -4.78 9.47
CA THR A 27 6.80 -5.33 9.36
C THR A 27 5.77 -4.40 10.01
N ARG A 28 6.13 -3.82 11.17
CA ARG A 28 5.24 -2.89 11.86
C ARG A 28 4.93 -1.67 11.02
N ASP A 29 5.93 -1.11 10.33
CA ASP A 29 5.73 0.05 9.48
C ASP A 29 4.75 -0.26 8.35
N VAL A 30 4.90 -1.43 7.73
CA VAL A 30 4.04 -1.85 6.63
C VAL A 30 2.62 -2.08 7.11
N LEU A 31 2.44 -2.73 8.27
CA LEU A 31 1.12 -2.96 8.84
C LEU A 31 0.43 -1.64 9.19
N ALA A 32 1.18 -0.67 9.71
CA ALA A 32 0.64 0.66 9.98
C ALA A 32 0.19 1.35 8.70
N GLY A 33 0.96 1.20 7.62
CA GLY A 33 0.58 1.74 6.31
C GLY A 33 -0.69 1.11 5.78
N ILE A 34 -0.82 -0.22 5.93
CA ILE A 34 -2.01 -0.95 5.52
C ILE A 34 -3.23 -0.44 6.30
N GLU A 35 -3.12 -0.32 7.61
CA GLU A 35 -4.21 0.19 8.44
C GLU A 35 -4.61 1.59 8.05
N ARG A 36 -3.64 2.45 7.75
CA ARG A 36 -3.91 3.83 7.33
C ARG A 36 -4.70 3.86 6.04
N LEU A 37 -4.30 3.02 5.07
CA LEU A 37 -5.02 2.96 3.79
C LEU A 37 -6.42 2.39 3.97
N GLN A 38 -6.59 1.38 4.83
CA GLN A 38 -7.90 0.83 5.12
C GLN A 38 -8.85 1.90 5.69
N ALA A 39 -8.31 2.77 6.54
CA ALA A 39 -9.12 3.82 7.16
C ALA A 39 -9.61 4.86 6.15
N VAL A 40 -8.91 5.03 5.03
CA VAL A 40 -9.26 6.05 4.04
C VAL A 40 -9.70 5.46 2.70
N THR A 41 -10.02 4.18 2.68
CA THR A 41 -10.42 3.50 1.44
C THR A 41 -11.60 4.19 0.75
N GLY A 42 -12.54 4.72 1.53
CA GLY A 42 -13.71 5.41 0.99
C GLY A 42 -13.44 6.79 0.42
N GLU A 43 -12.21 7.30 0.58
CA GLU A 43 -11.85 8.65 0.12
C GLU A 43 -11.22 8.65 -1.27
N GLY A 44 -11.10 7.49 -1.91
CA GLY A 44 -10.52 7.37 -3.23
C GLY A 44 -10.98 6.09 -3.92
N ASP A 45 -10.13 5.56 -4.81
CA ASP A 45 -10.44 4.33 -5.53
C ASP A 45 -10.30 3.13 -4.61
N GLY A 46 -11.43 2.55 -4.21
CA GLY A 46 -11.46 1.41 -3.30
C GLY A 46 -10.79 0.17 -3.86
N GLU A 47 -10.87 -0.06 -5.18
CA GLU A 47 -10.20 -1.20 -5.81
C GLU A 47 -8.69 -1.03 -5.76
N ARG A 48 -8.21 0.17 -6.01
CA ARG A 48 -6.79 0.49 -5.95
C ARG A 48 -6.26 0.29 -4.53
N ALA A 49 -7.02 0.78 -3.54
CA ALA A 49 -6.65 0.61 -2.14
C ALA A 49 -6.56 -0.86 -1.77
N ARG A 50 -7.56 -1.64 -2.15
CA ARG A 50 -7.58 -3.07 -1.86
C ARG A 50 -6.40 -3.77 -2.51
N TRP A 51 -6.07 -3.42 -3.74
CA TRP A 51 -4.95 -4.03 -4.44
C TRP A 51 -3.63 -3.79 -3.70
N TYR A 52 -3.38 -2.55 -3.26
CA TYR A 52 -2.17 -2.24 -2.52
C TYR A 52 -2.11 -2.99 -1.20
N ILE A 53 -3.24 -3.06 -0.49
CA ILE A 53 -3.30 -3.75 0.80
C ILE A 53 -3.02 -5.24 0.63
N GLU A 54 -3.67 -5.88 -0.34
CA GLU A 54 -3.48 -7.31 -0.58
C GLU A 54 -2.06 -7.62 -1.02
N ARG A 55 -1.52 -6.80 -1.91
CA ARG A 55 -0.16 -7.03 -2.39
C ARG A 55 0.86 -6.83 -1.28
N ALA A 56 0.67 -5.83 -0.43
CA ALA A 56 1.56 -5.61 0.70
C ALA A 56 1.51 -6.79 1.67
N ARG A 57 0.33 -7.32 1.94
CA ARG A 57 0.19 -8.51 2.79
C ARG A 57 0.87 -9.72 2.19
N CYS A 58 0.70 -9.93 0.88
CA CYS A 58 1.36 -11.04 0.19
C CYS A 58 2.87 -10.94 0.32
N ARG A 59 3.41 -9.74 0.18
CA ARG A 59 4.85 -9.53 0.31
C ARG A 59 5.34 -9.83 1.72
N LEU A 60 4.57 -9.41 2.74
CA LEU A 60 4.92 -9.72 4.13
C LEU A 60 4.90 -11.23 4.40
N ASP A 61 3.97 -11.93 3.78
CA ASP A 61 3.83 -13.38 3.96
C ASP A 61 4.77 -14.18 3.06
N GLY A 62 5.40 -13.51 2.09
CA GLY A 62 6.27 -14.18 1.15
C GLY A 62 5.54 -14.89 0.02
N THR A 63 4.24 -14.63 -0.15
CA THR A 63 3.46 -15.25 -1.23
C THR A 63 3.38 -14.31 -2.43
N PRO A 64 3.36 -14.86 -3.67
CA PRO A 64 3.24 -14.00 -4.84
C PRO A 64 1.81 -13.52 -5.03
N HIS A 65 1.69 -12.26 -5.50
CA HIS A 65 0.42 -11.70 -5.87
C HIS A 65 0.27 -11.78 -7.38
N LYS A 66 -0.88 -12.21 -7.86
CA LYS A 66 -1.10 -12.47 -9.28
C LYS A 66 -1.50 -11.24 -10.09
N ASP A 67 -2.01 -10.22 -9.45
CA ASP A 67 -2.53 -9.03 -10.09
C ASP A 67 -1.51 -7.90 -10.08
N ASN A 68 -1.12 -7.42 -11.27
CA ASN A 68 -0.16 -6.32 -11.42
C ASN A 68 -0.82 -5.06 -11.96
N ARG A 69 -2.13 -4.96 -11.80
CA ARG A 69 -2.93 -3.90 -12.41
C ARG A 69 -2.41 -2.48 -12.12
N TRP A 70 -1.93 -2.26 -10.92
CA TRP A 70 -1.57 -0.93 -10.45
C TRP A 70 -0.08 -0.65 -10.38
N ARG A 71 0.73 -1.50 -10.94
CA ARG A 71 2.18 -1.30 -10.94
C ARG A 71 2.60 -0.32 -12.01
#